data_a2a0e765731db7a36f0d97bb2933ea2e
#
_entry.id   a2a0e765731db7a36f0d97bb2933ea2e
#
_cell.length_a   1.000
_cell.length_b   1.000
_cell.length_c   1.000
_cell.angle_alpha   90.00
_cell.angle_beta   90.00
_cell.angle_gamma   90.00
#
_symmetry.space_group_name_H-M   'P 1'
#
loop_
_entity.id
_entity.type
_entity.pdbx_description
1 polymer ?
#
loop_
_entity_poly.entity_id
_entity_poly.type
_entity_poly.pdbx_seq_one_letter_code
_entity_poly.pdbx_strand_id
1 'polypeptide(L)'
;MHVPENVTLDAPIHVLFISTARGNDAPTMSHPRLLVVAGESSHVSIIESYVGARDDASPRGDGAYFTNAVTEVIVGDNASVEHYKLQQETARASHIATMHVIGQRNARFQSHSLSFGGSFVRNDVIAVLDGEGIDCTLNGLYLADDRQLVDNHTTIDHARPHCGSREMYKGILAGHARAVFNGKIVVRPDAQKTDAKQTNKALLLSEDAQINTKPQLEIFANDVKCTHGAAVGQMDDEAIFYLRARGLGIAEARNLLIHAFAGDVLNRMPLEPLRTRAEAVLLQQLPNEG
;
A
#
# COMPACT_ATOMS: atom_id res chain seq x y z
N MET A 1 -20.09 5.11 5.48
CA MET A 1 -19.67 5.36 6.89
C MET A 1 -19.58 6.85 7.10
N HIS A 2 -20.15 7.36 8.18
CA HIS A 2 -20.06 8.79 8.53
C HIS A 2 -19.62 8.89 9.99
N VAL A 3 -18.54 9.62 10.23
CA VAL A 3 -18.06 9.97 11.57
C VAL A 3 -18.45 11.43 11.80
N PRO A 4 -19.30 11.72 12.80
CA PRO A 4 -19.74 13.09 13.06
C PRO A 4 -18.59 14.03 13.46
N GLU A 5 -18.83 15.31 13.41
CA GLU A 5 -17.90 16.35 13.86
C GLU A 5 -17.51 16.16 15.33
N ASN A 6 -16.23 16.43 15.65
CA ASN A 6 -15.68 16.35 17.00
C ASN A 6 -15.74 14.95 17.64
N VAL A 7 -15.93 13.89 16.86
CA VAL A 7 -15.94 12.51 17.34
C VAL A 7 -14.59 11.85 17.11
N THR A 8 -14.00 11.29 18.16
CA THR A 8 -12.82 10.43 18.10
C THR A 8 -13.23 8.99 18.35
N LEU A 9 -12.88 8.10 17.44
CA LEU A 9 -13.08 6.67 17.60
C LEU A 9 -11.75 6.04 18.04
N ASP A 10 -11.70 5.51 19.26
CA ASP A 10 -10.49 4.90 19.82
C ASP A 10 -10.17 3.53 19.21
N ALA A 11 -11.20 2.79 18.78
CA ALA A 11 -11.04 1.51 18.13
C ALA A 11 -11.19 1.63 16.61
N PRO A 12 -10.36 0.91 15.83
CA PRO A 12 -10.47 0.94 14.38
C PRO A 12 -11.76 0.23 13.92
N ILE A 13 -12.33 0.73 12.84
CA ILE A 13 -13.43 0.07 12.13
C ILE A 13 -12.84 -0.90 11.12
N HIS A 14 -13.14 -2.19 11.25
CA HIS A 14 -12.67 -3.21 10.32
C HIS A 14 -13.76 -3.61 9.33
N VAL A 15 -13.52 -3.37 8.05
CA VAL A 15 -14.35 -3.80 6.93
C VAL A 15 -13.67 -5.00 6.27
N LEU A 16 -14.30 -6.18 6.37
CA LEU A 16 -13.77 -7.42 5.83
C LEU A 16 -14.56 -7.84 4.60
N PHE A 17 -13.89 -7.91 3.45
CA PHE A 17 -14.43 -8.43 2.20
C PHE A 17 -13.93 -9.86 1.98
N ILE A 18 -14.86 -10.82 1.97
CA ILE A 18 -14.54 -12.24 1.78
C ILE A 18 -15.06 -12.65 0.41
N SER A 19 -14.14 -13.00 -0.49
CA SER A 19 -14.48 -13.54 -1.81
C SER A 19 -14.48 -15.07 -1.78
N THR A 20 -15.58 -15.68 -2.24
CA THR A 20 -15.71 -17.13 -2.35
C THR A 20 -15.74 -17.52 -3.81
N ALA A 21 -14.75 -18.28 -4.27
CA ALA A 21 -14.86 -18.95 -5.55
C ALA A 21 -15.71 -20.21 -5.36
N ARG A 22 -17.00 -20.14 -5.64
CA ARG A 22 -17.84 -21.34 -5.68
C ARG A 22 -17.52 -22.10 -6.96
N GLY A 23 -17.29 -23.42 -6.85
CA GLY A 23 -16.85 -24.33 -7.90
C GLY A 23 -17.79 -24.51 -9.11
N ASN A 24 -18.38 -23.46 -9.60
CA ASN A 24 -19.11 -23.40 -10.85
C ASN A 24 -18.19 -22.80 -11.90
N ASP A 25 -18.27 -23.27 -13.13
CA ASP A 25 -17.44 -22.88 -14.28
C ASP A 25 -17.49 -21.37 -14.67
N ALA A 26 -18.26 -20.55 -13.97
CA ALA A 26 -18.37 -19.11 -14.20
C ALA A 26 -17.47 -18.30 -13.27
N PRO A 27 -16.66 -17.37 -13.80
CA PRO A 27 -15.83 -16.49 -12.99
C PRO A 27 -16.71 -15.61 -12.09
N THR A 28 -16.37 -15.57 -10.78
CA THR A 28 -17.04 -14.72 -9.80
C THR A 28 -16.44 -13.32 -9.84
N MET A 29 -17.28 -12.29 -9.82
CA MET A 29 -16.89 -10.89 -9.75
C MET A 29 -17.59 -10.19 -8.61
N SER A 30 -16.88 -9.33 -7.88
CA SER A 30 -17.42 -8.47 -6.84
C SER A 30 -17.01 -7.01 -7.03
N HIS A 31 -17.90 -6.09 -6.65
CA HIS A 31 -17.69 -4.66 -6.76
C HIS A 31 -17.90 -3.98 -5.40
N PRO A 32 -17.01 -4.16 -4.42
CA PRO A 32 -17.13 -3.51 -3.13
C PRO A 32 -17.07 -1.97 -3.29
N ARG A 33 -17.89 -1.28 -2.48
CA ARG A 33 -17.88 0.18 -2.42
C ARG A 33 -17.85 0.61 -0.96
N LEU A 34 -16.92 1.48 -0.62
CA LEU A 34 -16.81 2.09 0.69
C LEU A 34 -16.75 3.61 0.55
N LEU A 35 -17.66 4.31 1.19
CA LEU A 35 -17.59 5.75 1.36
C LEU A 35 -17.37 6.08 2.84
N VAL A 36 -16.33 6.86 3.11
CA VAL A 36 -15.97 7.37 4.42
C VAL A 36 -16.08 8.87 4.41
N VAL A 37 -16.84 9.41 5.33
CA VAL A 37 -16.95 10.86 5.57
C VAL A 37 -16.55 11.12 7.01
N ALA A 38 -15.39 11.72 7.23
CA ALA A 38 -14.91 12.18 8.52
C ALA A 38 -15.27 13.66 8.67
N GLY A 39 -16.17 13.97 9.60
CA GLY A 39 -16.62 15.34 9.91
C GLY A 39 -15.49 16.19 10.50
N GLU A 40 -15.71 17.49 10.61
CA GLU A 40 -14.73 18.44 11.17
C GLU A 40 -14.20 17.97 12.53
N SER A 41 -12.89 18.05 12.73
CA SER A 41 -12.20 17.71 13.99
C SER A 41 -12.48 16.28 14.49
N SER A 42 -12.83 15.35 13.59
CA SER A 42 -13.03 13.94 13.92
C SER A 42 -11.74 13.14 13.72
N HIS A 43 -11.67 11.97 14.38
CA HIS A 43 -10.59 11.00 14.19
C HIS A 43 -11.13 9.60 14.03
N VAL A 44 -10.63 8.87 13.01
CA VAL A 44 -11.01 7.47 12.76
C VAL A 44 -9.87 6.68 12.12
N SER A 45 -9.72 5.43 12.57
CA SER A 45 -8.88 4.43 11.92
C SER A 45 -9.76 3.38 11.23
N ILE A 46 -9.44 3.04 9.98
CA ILE A 46 -10.23 2.13 9.15
C ILE A 46 -9.31 1.05 8.60
N ILE A 47 -9.73 -0.20 8.73
CA ILE A 47 -9.04 -1.36 8.16
C ILE A 47 -9.94 -1.94 7.06
N GLU A 48 -9.43 -2.01 5.84
CA GLU A 48 -10.02 -2.77 4.74
C GLU A 48 -9.22 -4.06 4.53
N SER A 49 -9.85 -5.21 4.73
CA SER A 49 -9.22 -6.50 4.45
C SER A 49 -9.94 -7.20 3.31
N TYR A 50 -9.17 -7.64 2.33
CA TYR A 50 -9.64 -8.42 1.18
C TYR A 50 -9.03 -9.81 1.26
N VAL A 51 -9.86 -10.83 1.43
CA VAL A 51 -9.42 -12.22 1.59
C VAL A 51 -10.21 -13.17 0.70
N GLY A 52 -9.56 -14.22 0.22
CA GLY A 52 -10.24 -15.35 -0.40
C GLY A 52 -10.68 -16.34 0.67
N ALA A 53 -11.91 -16.86 0.58
CA ALA A 53 -12.30 -17.99 1.40
C ALA A 53 -11.42 -19.20 1.05
N ARG A 54 -10.83 -19.81 2.06
CA ARG A 54 -10.13 -21.08 1.90
C ARG A 54 -11.16 -22.20 1.88
N ASP A 55 -11.10 -23.05 0.88
CA ASP A 55 -11.76 -24.34 0.91
C ASP A 55 -10.81 -25.31 1.64
N ASP A 56 -11.31 -26.03 2.66
CA ASP A 56 -10.52 -27.02 3.39
C ASP A 56 -10.01 -28.14 2.46
N ALA A 57 -10.69 -28.35 1.31
CA ALA A 57 -10.28 -29.28 0.25
C ALA A 57 -9.14 -28.72 -0.64
N SER A 58 -8.89 -27.41 -0.64
CA SER A 58 -7.82 -26.75 -1.40
C SER A 58 -7.16 -25.67 -0.57
N PRO A 59 -6.07 -25.97 0.16
CA PRO A 59 -5.39 -25.02 1.06
C PRO A 59 -4.90 -23.73 0.36
N ARG A 60 -4.85 -23.71 -0.97
CA ARG A 60 -4.46 -22.56 -1.80
C ARG A 60 -5.65 -21.80 -2.40
N GLY A 61 -6.92 -22.26 -2.14
CA GLY A 61 -8.11 -21.62 -2.69
C GLY A 61 -8.03 -21.49 -4.21
N ASP A 62 -8.22 -22.57 -4.96
CA ASP A 62 -7.96 -22.61 -6.42
C ASP A 62 -8.94 -21.82 -7.29
N GLY A 63 -9.89 -21.13 -6.71
CA GLY A 63 -10.88 -20.38 -7.46
C GLY A 63 -10.35 -19.05 -8.00
N ALA A 64 -10.44 -18.86 -9.32
CA ALA A 64 -10.25 -17.55 -9.94
C ALA A 64 -11.48 -16.67 -9.69
N TYR A 65 -11.26 -15.45 -9.23
CA TYR A 65 -12.31 -14.44 -9.09
C TYR A 65 -11.74 -13.05 -9.31
N PHE A 66 -12.61 -12.08 -9.49
CA PHE A 66 -12.24 -10.70 -9.72
C PHE A 66 -12.88 -9.77 -8.69
N THR A 67 -12.07 -9.00 -8.00
CA THR A 67 -12.50 -7.93 -7.10
C THR A 67 -12.23 -6.58 -7.75
N ASN A 68 -13.27 -5.75 -7.89
CA ASN A 68 -13.16 -4.38 -8.37
C ASN A 68 -13.70 -3.43 -7.30
N ALA A 69 -12.82 -2.99 -6.41
CA ALA A 69 -13.14 -2.19 -5.24
C ALA A 69 -13.03 -0.69 -5.51
N VAL A 70 -13.89 0.10 -4.88
CA VAL A 70 -13.73 1.56 -4.82
C VAL A 70 -13.92 2.03 -3.39
N THR A 71 -12.97 2.83 -2.92
CA THR A 71 -13.00 3.50 -1.62
C THR A 71 -12.92 5.01 -1.84
N GLU A 72 -13.89 5.73 -1.29
CA GLU A 72 -13.93 7.19 -1.32
C GLU A 72 -13.80 7.70 0.12
N VAL A 73 -12.90 8.67 0.34
CA VAL A 73 -12.64 9.23 1.67
C VAL A 73 -12.72 10.75 1.59
N ILE A 74 -13.59 11.34 2.38
CA ILE A 74 -13.68 12.78 2.58
C ILE A 74 -13.20 13.07 4.00
N VAL A 75 -12.12 13.86 4.11
CA VAL A 75 -11.53 14.26 5.38
C VAL A 75 -11.82 15.73 5.61
N GLY A 76 -12.71 16.00 6.54
CA GLY A 76 -13.17 17.36 6.89
C GLY A 76 -12.07 18.23 7.51
N ASP A 77 -12.38 19.50 7.76
CA ASP A 77 -11.46 20.45 8.40
C ASP A 77 -10.92 19.90 9.73
N ASN A 78 -9.61 19.97 9.91
CA ASN A 78 -8.91 19.49 11.11
C ASN A 78 -9.14 18.00 11.46
N ALA A 79 -9.80 17.22 10.59
CA ALA A 79 -10.06 15.80 10.79
C ALA A 79 -8.82 14.94 10.47
N SER A 80 -8.78 13.75 11.04
CA SER A 80 -7.70 12.77 10.82
C SER A 80 -8.27 11.40 10.47
N VAL A 81 -7.81 10.81 9.36
CA VAL A 81 -8.17 9.46 8.95
C VAL A 81 -6.91 8.63 8.79
N GLU A 82 -6.84 7.52 9.51
CA GLU A 82 -5.86 6.46 9.29
C GLU A 82 -6.51 5.31 8.53
N HIS A 83 -5.96 4.96 7.39
CA HIS A 83 -6.48 3.92 6.52
C HIS A 83 -5.45 2.80 6.37
N TYR A 84 -5.89 1.57 6.52
CA TYR A 84 -5.09 0.37 6.35
C TYR A 84 -5.77 -0.56 5.35
N LYS A 85 -5.09 -0.90 4.26
CA LYS A 85 -5.56 -1.90 3.31
C LYS A 85 -4.69 -3.15 3.40
N LEU A 86 -5.30 -4.31 3.66
CA LEU A 86 -4.64 -5.60 3.67
C LEU A 86 -5.27 -6.51 2.62
N GLN A 87 -4.57 -6.72 1.50
CA GLN A 87 -5.02 -7.58 0.41
C GLN A 87 -4.27 -8.92 0.48
N GLN A 88 -5.02 -10.00 0.75
CA GLN A 88 -4.54 -11.38 0.92
C GLN A 88 -5.46 -12.36 0.16
N GLU A 89 -5.77 -12.04 -1.06
CA GLU A 89 -6.63 -12.87 -1.90
C GLU A 89 -5.86 -14.06 -2.46
N THR A 90 -6.57 -15.03 -3.01
CA THR A 90 -5.97 -16.26 -3.53
C THR A 90 -4.98 -15.97 -4.68
N ALA A 91 -4.03 -16.87 -4.91
CA ALA A 91 -3.01 -16.70 -5.96
C ALA A 91 -3.59 -16.59 -7.39
N ARG A 92 -4.87 -16.98 -7.62
CA ARG A 92 -5.57 -16.87 -8.91
C ARG A 92 -6.54 -15.69 -8.98
N ALA A 93 -6.66 -14.92 -7.91
CA ALA A 93 -7.52 -13.74 -7.88
C ALA A 93 -6.94 -12.60 -8.70
N SER A 94 -7.82 -11.82 -9.31
CA SER A 94 -7.50 -10.49 -9.85
C SER A 94 -8.14 -9.44 -8.96
N HIS A 95 -7.36 -8.44 -8.54
CA HIS A 95 -7.81 -7.34 -7.68
C HIS A 95 -7.50 -6.00 -8.34
N ILE A 96 -8.53 -5.21 -8.61
CA ILE A 96 -8.39 -3.82 -9.01
C ILE A 96 -9.06 -2.97 -7.95
N ALA A 97 -8.37 -1.97 -7.44
CA ALA A 97 -8.92 -1.07 -6.44
C ALA A 97 -8.58 0.38 -6.77
N THR A 98 -9.58 1.23 -6.64
CA THR A 98 -9.42 2.68 -6.74
C THR A 98 -9.76 3.30 -5.40
N MET A 99 -8.87 4.13 -4.87
CA MET A 99 -9.13 4.98 -3.70
C MET A 99 -9.05 6.44 -4.11
N HIS A 100 -10.10 7.18 -3.79
CA HIS A 100 -10.16 8.63 -4.00
C HIS A 100 -10.30 9.34 -2.67
N VAL A 101 -9.38 10.26 -2.37
CA VAL A 101 -9.33 10.99 -1.10
C VAL A 101 -9.43 12.48 -1.39
N ILE A 102 -10.28 13.17 -0.64
CA ILE A 102 -10.36 14.63 -0.65
C ILE A 102 -10.12 15.12 0.77
N GLY A 103 -9.04 15.88 0.97
CA GLY A 103 -8.73 16.52 2.24
C GLY A 103 -9.14 17.99 2.23
N GLN A 104 -9.75 18.46 3.32
CA GLN A 104 -10.06 19.85 3.59
C GLN A 104 -9.00 20.49 4.50
N ARG A 105 -9.20 21.72 4.91
CA ARG A 105 -8.20 22.52 5.66
C ARG A 105 -7.67 21.78 6.90
N ASN A 106 -6.33 21.73 7.04
CA ASN A 106 -5.61 21.05 8.11
C ASN A 106 -5.95 19.56 8.27
N ALA A 107 -6.55 18.93 7.26
CA ALA A 107 -6.85 17.50 7.29
C ALA A 107 -5.58 16.66 7.36
N ARG A 108 -5.64 15.52 8.01
CA ARG A 108 -4.58 14.50 8.03
C ARG A 108 -5.10 13.20 7.44
N PHE A 109 -4.43 12.72 6.41
CA PHE A 109 -4.73 11.44 5.82
C PHE A 109 -3.48 10.57 5.77
N GLN A 110 -3.57 9.39 6.36
CA GLN A 110 -2.49 8.41 6.32
C GLN A 110 -3.02 7.07 5.81
N SER A 111 -2.39 6.53 4.76
CA SER A 111 -2.76 5.21 4.22
C SER A 111 -1.56 4.26 4.22
N HIS A 112 -1.82 3.01 4.62
CA HIS A 112 -0.90 1.89 4.55
C HIS A 112 -1.52 0.78 3.68
N SER A 113 -1.00 0.58 2.48
CA SER A 113 -1.49 -0.41 1.53
C SER A 113 -0.54 -1.62 1.48
N LEU A 114 -1.04 -2.79 1.90
CA LEU A 114 -0.29 -4.04 1.94
C LEU A 114 -0.89 -5.02 0.93
N SER A 115 -0.12 -5.43 -0.08
CA SER A 115 -0.55 -6.37 -1.11
C SER A 115 0.29 -7.65 -1.03
N PHE A 116 -0.34 -8.76 -0.60
CA PHE A 116 0.29 -10.04 -0.33
C PHE A 116 -0.45 -11.21 -1.00
N GLY A 117 -1.07 -11.00 -2.15
CA GLY A 117 -1.80 -12.06 -2.85
C GLY A 117 -2.29 -11.60 -4.23
N GLY A 118 -3.05 -12.48 -4.90
CA GLY A 118 -3.57 -12.25 -6.24
C GLY A 118 -2.58 -12.59 -7.35
N SER A 119 -3.08 -13.03 -8.50
CA SER A 119 -2.28 -13.16 -9.74
C SER A 119 -2.02 -11.80 -10.38
N PHE A 120 -3.01 -10.92 -10.28
CA PHE A 120 -2.95 -9.54 -10.75
C PHE A 120 -3.54 -8.62 -9.69
N VAL A 121 -2.77 -7.64 -9.24
CA VAL A 121 -3.21 -6.61 -8.30
C VAL A 121 -2.92 -5.25 -8.89
N ARG A 122 -3.96 -4.41 -9.01
CA ARG A 122 -3.81 -3.01 -9.36
C ARG A 122 -4.43 -2.12 -8.29
N ASN A 123 -3.65 -1.13 -7.84
CA ASN A 123 -4.09 -0.12 -6.90
C ASN A 123 -3.92 1.27 -7.53
N ASP A 124 -5.01 1.99 -7.70
CA ASP A 124 -5.01 3.39 -8.10
C ASP A 124 -5.41 4.24 -6.89
N VAL A 125 -4.54 5.14 -6.43
CA VAL A 125 -4.77 6.04 -5.30
C VAL A 125 -4.69 7.47 -5.78
N ILE A 126 -5.77 8.23 -5.58
CA ILE A 126 -5.84 9.65 -5.95
C ILE A 126 -6.15 10.44 -4.69
N ALA A 127 -5.23 11.29 -4.25
CA ALA A 127 -5.40 12.17 -3.09
C ALA A 127 -5.39 13.63 -3.56
N VAL A 128 -6.50 14.32 -3.36
CA VAL A 128 -6.65 15.75 -3.66
C VAL A 128 -6.57 16.53 -2.36
N LEU A 129 -5.55 17.38 -2.24
CA LEU A 129 -5.32 18.25 -1.08
C LEU A 129 -5.99 19.60 -1.35
N ASP A 130 -7.33 19.66 -1.17
CA ASP A 130 -8.16 20.83 -1.53
C ASP A 130 -8.41 21.77 -0.33
N GLY A 131 -7.57 21.73 0.66
CA GLY A 131 -7.52 22.69 1.77
C GLY A 131 -6.09 23.10 2.07
N GLU A 132 -5.91 24.21 2.77
CA GLU A 132 -4.59 24.64 3.26
C GLU A 132 -4.11 23.77 4.42
N GLY A 133 -2.81 23.51 4.52
CA GLY A 133 -2.18 22.87 5.67
C GLY A 133 -2.43 21.36 5.80
N ILE A 134 -2.79 20.69 4.72
CA ILE A 134 -3.04 19.24 4.73
C ILE A 134 -1.73 18.46 4.84
N ASP A 135 -1.75 17.38 5.62
CA ASP A 135 -0.68 16.37 5.69
C ASP A 135 -1.19 15.03 5.14
N CYS A 136 -0.56 14.56 4.05
CA CYS A 136 -0.94 13.33 3.36
C CYS A 136 0.23 12.34 3.36
N THR A 137 0.03 11.15 3.92
CA THR A 137 1.03 10.08 3.92
C THR A 137 0.49 8.84 3.21
N LEU A 138 1.21 8.37 2.19
CA LEU A 138 0.91 7.13 1.48
C LEU A 138 2.07 6.15 1.62
N ASN A 139 1.85 5.03 2.30
CA ASN A 139 2.83 3.96 2.44
C ASN A 139 2.30 2.69 1.77
N GLY A 140 3.15 2.01 1.02
CA GLY A 140 2.82 0.75 0.36
C GLY A 140 3.91 -0.29 0.54
N LEU A 141 3.51 -1.53 0.83
CA LEU A 141 4.38 -2.71 0.79
C LEU A 141 3.70 -3.79 -0.03
N TYR A 142 4.41 -4.36 -0.97
CA TYR A 142 3.90 -5.46 -1.76
C TYR A 142 4.94 -6.57 -1.93
N LEU A 143 4.46 -7.79 -1.91
CA LEU A 143 5.23 -8.99 -2.20
C LEU A 143 4.62 -9.64 -3.44
N ALA A 144 5.44 -9.95 -4.43
CA ALA A 144 5.05 -10.66 -5.62
C ALA A 144 6.05 -11.79 -5.90
N ASP A 145 5.52 -12.97 -6.20
CA ASP A 145 6.30 -14.16 -6.50
C ASP A 145 5.74 -14.87 -7.75
N ASP A 146 6.46 -15.88 -8.24
CA ASP A 146 6.11 -16.66 -9.43
C ASP A 146 5.87 -15.74 -10.65
N ARG A 147 4.65 -15.62 -11.15
CA ARG A 147 4.24 -14.80 -12.30
C ARG A 147 3.25 -13.71 -11.93
N GLN A 148 3.19 -13.36 -10.67
CA GLN A 148 2.29 -12.31 -10.19
C GLN A 148 2.66 -10.95 -10.76
N LEU A 149 1.64 -10.13 -11.00
CA LEU A 149 1.80 -8.74 -11.39
C LEU A 149 1.16 -7.82 -10.36
N VAL A 150 1.96 -6.91 -9.78
CA VAL A 150 1.48 -5.87 -8.88
C VAL A 150 1.73 -4.50 -9.51
N ASP A 151 0.67 -3.73 -9.72
CA ASP A 151 0.68 -2.43 -10.39
C ASP A 151 0.12 -1.36 -9.45
N ASN A 152 0.97 -0.47 -8.94
CA ASN A 152 0.60 0.61 -8.04
C ASN A 152 0.71 1.96 -8.75
N HIS A 153 -0.41 2.67 -8.81
CA HIS A 153 -0.50 4.03 -9.31
C HIS A 153 -0.94 4.97 -8.19
N THR A 154 -0.22 6.05 -8.02
CA THR A 154 -0.58 7.09 -7.06
C THR A 154 -0.59 8.45 -7.74
N THR A 155 -1.54 9.29 -7.34
CA THR A 155 -1.56 10.70 -7.71
C THR A 155 -1.85 11.52 -6.47
N ILE A 156 -0.92 12.41 -6.11
CA ILE A 156 -1.13 13.39 -5.03
C ILE A 156 -1.21 14.76 -5.67
N ASP A 157 -2.39 15.38 -5.62
CA ASP A 157 -2.68 16.68 -6.20
C ASP A 157 -2.70 17.75 -5.11
N HIS A 158 -1.62 18.52 -5.00
CA HIS A 158 -1.52 19.68 -4.13
C HIS A 158 -2.26 20.86 -4.77
N ALA A 159 -3.51 21.06 -4.39
CA ALA A 159 -4.36 22.13 -4.93
C ALA A 159 -4.28 23.44 -4.14
N ARG A 160 -3.83 23.42 -2.87
CA ARG A 160 -3.78 24.55 -1.96
C ARG A 160 -2.41 24.67 -1.29
N PRO A 161 -2.06 25.86 -0.74
CA PRO A 161 -0.77 26.11 -0.14
C PRO A 161 -0.55 25.39 1.19
N HIS A 162 0.73 25.35 1.63
CA HIS A 162 1.19 24.82 2.92
C HIS A 162 0.88 23.34 3.15
N CYS A 163 0.68 22.55 2.09
CA CYS A 163 0.44 21.12 2.21
C CYS A 163 1.73 20.30 2.21
N GLY A 164 1.76 19.25 3.02
CA GLY A 164 2.80 18.25 3.05
C GLY A 164 2.35 16.90 2.46
N SER A 165 3.24 16.23 1.73
CA SER A 165 3.02 14.83 1.37
C SER A 165 4.27 13.98 1.53
N ARG A 166 4.07 12.75 2.00
CA ARG A 166 5.14 11.74 2.16
C ARG A 166 4.65 10.45 1.56
N GLU A 167 5.38 9.96 0.57
CA GLU A 167 5.04 8.71 -0.10
C GLU A 167 6.22 7.75 -0.04
N MET A 168 5.95 6.50 0.40
CA MET A 168 6.93 5.42 0.42
C MET A 168 6.28 4.12 -0.04
N TYR A 169 6.72 3.62 -1.19
CA TYR A 169 6.34 2.29 -1.68
C TYR A 169 7.56 1.39 -1.74
N LYS A 170 7.42 0.16 -1.23
CA LYS A 170 8.45 -0.86 -1.30
C LYS A 170 7.90 -2.16 -1.87
N GLY A 171 8.64 -2.73 -2.82
CA GLY A 171 8.32 -4.02 -3.44
C GLY A 171 9.38 -5.06 -3.16
N ILE A 172 8.94 -6.29 -2.92
CA ILE A 172 9.79 -7.48 -2.81
C ILE A 172 9.32 -8.44 -3.89
N LEU A 173 10.21 -8.79 -4.83
CA LEU A 173 9.85 -9.56 -6.01
C LEU A 173 10.73 -10.79 -6.14
N ALA A 174 10.10 -11.95 -6.34
CA ALA A 174 10.78 -13.24 -6.56
C ALA A 174 10.27 -13.93 -7.84
N GLY A 175 10.91 -15.01 -8.23
CA GLY A 175 10.53 -15.78 -9.41
C GLY A 175 10.57 -14.94 -10.71
N HIS A 176 9.50 -14.96 -11.48
CA HIS A 176 9.28 -14.16 -12.68
C HIS A 176 8.26 -13.03 -12.43
N ALA A 177 8.09 -12.61 -11.18
CA ALA A 177 7.12 -11.60 -10.80
C ALA A 177 7.43 -10.25 -11.46
N ARG A 178 6.38 -9.51 -11.70
CA ARG A 178 6.47 -8.16 -12.27
C ARG A 178 5.79 -7.14 -11.38
N ALA A 179 6.38 -5.96 -11.29
CA ALA A 179 5.73 -4.84 -10.63
C ALA A 179 5.80 -3.57 -11.47
N VAL A 180 4.83 -2.71 -11.23
CA VAL A 180 4.82 -1.33 -11.73
C VAL A 180 4.59 -0.41 -10.53
N PHE A 181 5.35 0.67 -10.47
CA PHE A 181 5.06 1.81 -9.62
C PHE A 181 5.04 3.08 -10.47
N ASN A 182 3.90 3.73 -10.53
CA ASN A 182 3.72 5.00 -11.20
C ASN A 182 3.19 6.02 -10.19
N GLY A 183 4.10 6.82 -9.62
CA GLY A 183 3.76 7.82 -8.63
C GLY A 183 3.83 9.23 -9.22
N LYS A 184 2.72 9.95 -9.17
CA LYS A 184 2.59 11.30 -9.70
C LYS A 184 2.29 12.29 -8.58
N ILE A 185 3.08 13.36 -8.50
CA ILE A 185 2.81 14.51 -7.65
C ILE A 185 2.53 15.71 -8.56
N VAL A 186 1.35 16.31 -8.40
CA VAL A 186 0.96 17.53 -9.07
C VAL A 186 0.96 18.67 -8.05
N VAL A 187 1.62 19.76 -8.35
CA VAL A 187 1.61 20.98 -7.52
C VAL A 187 1.05 22.11 -8.35
N ARG A 188 -0.18 22.52 -8.04
CA ARG A 188 -0.89 23.56 -8.79
C ARG A 188 -0.25 24.94 -8.56
N PRO A 189 -0.49 25.94 -9.42
CA PRO A 189 0.16 27.27 -9.33
C PRO A 189 0.02 27.92 -7.94
N ASP A 190 -1.15 27.78 -7.32
CA ASP A 190 -1.45 28.40 -6.02
C ASP A 190 -0.95 27.57 -4.83
N ALA A 191 -0.48 26.34 -5.03
CA ALA A 191 -0.02 25.45 -3.99
C ALA A 191 1.41 25.77 -3.51
N GLN A 192 1.62 27.02 -3.12
CA GLN A 192 2.91 27.50 -2.60
C GLN A 192 3.23 26.85 -1.24
N LYS A 193 4.52 26.77 -0.88
CA LYS A 193 5.02 26.15 0.35
C LYS A 193 4.71 24.65 0.47
N THR A 194 4.43 23.98 -0.65
CA THR A 194 4.32 22.52 -0.70
C THR A 194 5.65 21.88 -0.32
N ASP A 195 5.60 20.85 0.55
CA ASP A 195 6.73 19.96 0.88
C ASP A 195 6.35 18.51 0.54
N ALA A 196 6.78 18.02 -0.62
CA ALA A 196 6.43 16.72 -1.13
C ALA A 196 7.66 15.81 -1.28
N LYS A 197 7.57 14.58 -0.75
CA LYS A 197 8.63 13.56 -0.89
C LYS A 197 8.02 12.23 -1.33
N GLN A 198 8.53 11.71 -2.45
CA GLN A 198 8.14 10.41 -2.99
C GLN A 198 9.36 9.49 -3.01
N THR A 199 9.18 8.26 -2.52
CA THR A 199 10.22 7.23 -2.51
C THR A 199 9.64 5.90 -2.98
N ASN A 200 10.27 5.30 -3.98
CA ASN A 200 10.00 3.92 -4.38
C ASN A 200 11.28 3.09 -4.28
N LYS A 201 11.21 1.93 -3.62
CA LYS A 201 12.32 0.99 -3.55
C LYS A 201 11.84 -0.41 -3.88
N ALA A 202 12.65 -1.17 -4.60
CA ALA A 202 12.36 -2.58 -4.87
C ALA A 202 13.58 -3.45 -4.57
N LEU A 203 13.31 -4.59 -3.96
CA LEU A 203 14.26 -5.66 -3.71
C LEU A 203 13.91 -6.84 -4.61
N LEU A 204 14.81 -7.15 -5.56
CA LEU A 204 14.67 -8.28 -6.46
C LEU A 204 15.39 -9.48 -5.86
N LEU A 205 14.65 -10.55 -5.61
CA LEU A 205 15.17 -11.80 -5.04
C LEU A 205 15.60 -12.82 -6.11
N SER A 206 15.25 -12.56 -7.38
CA SER A 206 15.60 -13.40 -8.53
C SER A 206 15.99 -12.55 -9.73
N GLU A 207 16.74 -13.15 -10.68
CA GLU A 207 17.20 -12.48 -11.91
C GLU A 207 16.05 -12.14 -12.86
N ASP A 208 14.99 -12.95 -12.87
CA ASP A 208 13.84 -12.80 -13.77
C ASP A 208 12.75 -11.86 -13.22
N ALA A 209 12.85 -11.47 -11.96
CA ALA A 209 11.94 -10.50 -11.37
C ALA A 209 12.17 -9.09 -11.94
N GLN A 210 11.08 -8.38 -12.24
CA GLN A 210 11.16 -7.09 -12.94
C GLN A 210 10.27 -6.04 -12.28
N ILE A 211 10.75 -4.80 -12.23
CA ILE A 211 9.95 -3.65 -11.84
C ILE A 211 10.14 -2.50 -12.83
N ASN A 212 9.02 -1.87 -13.19
CA ASN A 212 8.99 -0.59 -13.88
C ASN A 212 8.61 0.51 -12.89
N THR A 213 9.52 1.43 -12.59
CA THR A 213 9.26 2.55 -11.70
C THR A 213 9.27 3.87 -12.46
N LYS A 214 8.22 4.66 -12.31
CA LYS A 214 8.03 5.94 -13.00
C LYS A 214 7.56 7.02 -12.01
N PRO A 215 8.47 7.62 -11.23
CA PRO A 215 8.13 8.79 -10.45
C PRO A 215 7.96 10.02 -11.36
N GLN A 216 6.91 10.81 -11.14
CA GLN A 216 6.57 11.99 -11.92
C GLN A 216 6.30 13.19 -11.01
N LEU A 217 6.88 14.36 -11.35
CA LEU A 217 6.63 15.63 -10.69
C LEU A 217 6.14 16.63 -11.73
N GLU A 218 4.94 17.15 -11.54
CA GLU A 218 4.37 18.25 -12.34
C GLU A 218 4.20 19.46 -11.43
N ILE A 219 5.18 20.36 -11.45
CA ILE A 219 5.27 21.47 -10.50
C ILE A 219 5.01 22.78 -11.21
N PHE A 220 3.95 23.48 -10.83
CA PHE A 220 3.56 24.77 -11.39
C PHE A 220 3.71 25.94 -10.40
N ALA A 221 4.13 25.66 -9.14
CA ALA A 221 4.40 26.66 -8.11
C ALA A 221 5.92 26.91 -7.96
N ASN A 222 6.31 28.08 -7.44
CA ASN A 222 7.70 28.51 -7.40
C ASN A 222 8.39 28.24 -6.05
N ASP A 223 7.65 28.33 -4.94
CA ASP A 223 8.20 28.26 -3.59
C ASP A 223 7.77 26.91 -2.95
N VAL A 224 8.47 25.86 -3.36
CA VAL A 224 8.15 24.50 -2.96
C VAL A 224 9.40 23.65 -2.71
N LYS A 225 9.25 22.54 -1.97
CA LYS A 225 10.27 21.53 -1.73
C LYS A 225 9.74 20.19 -2.21
N CYS A 226 10.03 19.81 -3.45
CA CYS A 226 9.55 18.57 -4.03
C CYS A 226 10.73 17.69 -4.43
N THR A 227 10.72 16.45 -3.97
CA THR A 227 11.77 15.47 -4.26
C THR A 227 11.16 14.10 -4.56
N HIS A 228 11.84 13.36 -5.43
CA HIS A 228 11.55 11.94 -5.60
C HIS A 228 12.84 11.11 -5.59
N GLY A 229 12.72 9.84 -5.27
CA GLY A 229 13.80 8.86 -5.34
C GLY A 229 13.25 7.50 -5.72
N ALA A 230 13.95 6.81 -6.62
CA ALA A 230 13.67 5.42 -6.96
C ALA A 230 14.96 4.61 -6.86
N ALA A 231 14.88 3.42 -6.27
CA ALA A 231 15.99 2.49 -6.19
C ALA A 231 15.49 1.07 -6.44
N VAL A 232 16.17 0.37 -7.33
CA VAL A 232 15.95 -1.05 -7.58
C VAL A 232 17.26 -1.75 -7.33
N GLY A 233 17.26 -2.75 -6.49
CA GLY A 233 18.46 -3.50 -6.13
C GLY A 233 18.16 -4.98 -5.91
N GLN A 234 19.22 -5.76 -5.90
CA GLN A 234 19.24 -7.15 -5.46
C GLN A 234 19.67 -7.22 -4.00
N MET A 235 19.64 -8.41 -3.44
CA MET A 235 20.14 -8.63 -2.09
C MET A 235 21.65 -8.40 -2.03
N ASP A 236 22.09 -7.74 -0.97
CA ASP A 236 23.49 -7.42 -0.76
C ASP A 236 24.26 -8.66 -0.28
N ASP A 237 25.13 -9.19 -1.14
CA ASP A 237 25.94 -10.37 -0.85
C ASP A 237 26.94 -10.15 0.29
N GLU A 238 27.44 -8.93 0.47
CA GLU A 238 28.33 -8.59 1.60
C GLU A 238 27.56 -8.64 2.92
N ALA A 239 26.32 -8.14 2.94
CA ALA A 239 25.44 -8.23 4.10
C ALA A 239 25.10 -9.69 4.44
N ILE A 240 24.82 -10.53 3.42
CA ILE A 240 24.61 -11.97 3.60
C ILE A 240 25.86 -12.62 4.18
N PHE A 241 27.03 -12.37 3.60
CA PHE A 241 28.30 -12.91 4.06
C PHE A 241 28.58 -12.52 5.52
N TYR A 242 28.36 -11.27 5.88
CA TYR A 242 28.54 -10.77 7.24
C TYR A 242 27.65 -11.50 8.26
N LEU A 243 26.38 -11.69 7.93
CA LEU A 243 25.42 -12.41 8.80
C LEU A 243 25.81 -13.90 8.93
N ARG A 244 26.21 -14.54 7.84
CA ARG A 244 26.68 -15.93 7.84
C ARG A 244 27.96 -16.11 8.65
N ALA A 245 28.89 -15.18 8.59
CA ALA A 245 30.10 -15.19 9.41
C ALA A 245 29.81 -15.11 10.93
N ARG A 246 28.60 -14.71 11.31
CA ARG A 246 28.09 -14.67 12.69
C ARG A 246 27.25 -15.88 13.08
N GLY A 247 27.17 -16.89 12.21
CA GLY A 247 26.54 -18.19 12.49
C GLY A 247 25.08 -18.32 12.01
N LEU A 248 24.54 -17.32 11.29
CA LEU A 248 23.21 -17.49 10.69
C LEU A 248 23.27 -18.39 9.45
N GLY A 249 22.27 -19.25 9.28
CA GLY A 249 22.04 -19.96 8.03
C GLY A 249 21.73 -19.00 6.87
N ILE A 250 21.93 -19.44 5.63
CA ILE A 250 21.70 -18.56 4.47
C ILE A 250 20.25 -18.08 4.38
N ALA A 251 19.28 -18.97 4.62
CA ALA A 251 17.87 -18.63 4.63
C ALA A 251 17.52 -17.62 5.73
N GLU A 252 18.08 -17.81 6.93
CA GLU A 252 17.87 -16.87 8.05
C GLU A 252 18.46 -15.49 7.76
N ALA A 253 19.67 -15.44 7.17
CA ALA A 253 20.30 -14.17 6.79
C ALA A 253 19.48 -13.42 5.74
N ARG A 254 19.00 -14.13 4.70
CA ARG A 254 18.10 -13.57 3.67
C ARG A 254 16.80 -13.04 4.28
N ASN A 255 16.12 -13.85 5.09
CA ASN A 255 14.87 -13.46 5.74
C ASN A 255 15.04 -12.24 6.64
N LEU A 256 16.16 -12.15 7.36
CA LEU A 256 16.46 -10.98 8.20
C LEU A 256 16.62 -9.71 7.35
N LEU A 257 17.31 -9.77 6.22
CA LEU A 257 17.49 -8.63 5.32
C LEU A 257 16.16 -8.20 4.65
N ILE A 258 15.33 -9.17 4.24
CA ILE A 258 14.00 -8.90 3.69
C ILE A 258 13.10 -8.25 4.76
N HIS A 259 13.12 -8.77 5.98
CA HIS A 259 12.38 -8.18 7.10
C HIS A 259 12.84 -6.75 7.39
N ALA A 260 14.15 -6.51 7.42
CA ALA A 260 14.71 -5.16 7.60
C ALA A 260 14.27 -4.22 6.47
N PHE A 261 14.27 -4.70 5.22
CA PHE A 261 13.79 -3.92 4.09
C PHE A 261 12.30 -3.56 4.22
N ALA A 262 11.44 -4.53 4.56
CA ALA A 262 10.01 -4.30 4.77
C ALA A 262 9.72 -3.40 5.99
N GLY A 263 10.56 -3.52 7.02
CA GLY A 263 10.44 -2.79 8.29
C GLY A 263 10.36 -1.27 8.12
N ASP A 264 11.00 -0.70 7.10
CA ASP A 264 10.89 0.74 6.82
C ASP A 264 9.44 1.20 6.55
N VAL A 265 8.58 0.32 6.03
CA VAL A 265 7.15 0.60 5.82
C VAL A 265 6.32 0.14 7.01
N LEU A 266 6.54 -1.09 7.48
CA LEU A 266 5.75 -1.69 8.55
C LEU A 266 5.87 -0.90 9.86
N ASN A 267 7.08 -0.44 10.21
CA ASN A 267 7.31 0.37 11.43
C ASN A 267 6.64 1.76 11.38
N ARG A 268 6.12 2.18 10.23
CA ARG A 268 5.33 3.42 10.09
C ARG A 268 3.86 3.21 10.42
N MET A 269 3.41 1.98 10.61
CA MET A 269 2.02 1.65 10.96
C MET A 269 1.81 1.84 12.46
N PRO A 270 0.99 2.82 12.89
CA PRO A 270 0.69 3.03 14.31
C PRO A 270 -0.07 1.86 14.93
N LEU A 271 -0.93 1.19 14.18
CA LEU A 271 -1.77 0.08 14.65
C LEU A 271 -0.95 -1.20 14.82
N GLU A 272 -0.39 -1.40 16.03
CA GLU A 272 0.52 -2.51 16.36
C GLU A 272 -0.05 -3.90 16.06
N PRO A 273 -1.30 -4.26 16.40
CA PRO A 273 -1.83 -5.59 16.09
C PRO A 273 -1.86 -5.90 14.58
N LEU A 274 -2.14 -4.88 13.75
CA LEU A 274 -2.14 -5.05 12.31
C LEU A 274 -0.72 -5.14 11.75
N ARG A 275 0.23 -4.36 12.29
CA ARG A 275 1.65 -4.44 11.96
C ARG A 275 2.19 -5.85 12.24
N THR A 276 1.98 -6.39 13.42
CA THR A 276 2.38 -7.75 13.81
C THR A 276 1.77 -8.80 12.88
N ARG A 277 0.50 -8.63 12.51
CA ARG A 277 -0.15 -9.51 11.53
C ARG A 277 0.50 -9.43 10.17
N ALA A 278 0.82 -8.24 9.68
CA ALA A 278 1.47 -8.03 8.39
C ALA A 278 2.89 -8.64 8.35
N GLU A 279 3.65 -8.50 9.44
CA GLU A 279 4.97 -9.14 9.61
C GLU A 279 4.87 -10.67 9.53
N ALA A 280 3.90 -11.25 10.23
CA ALA A 280 3.68 -12.70 10.22
C ALA A 280 3.32 -13.21 8.81
N VAL A 281 2.48 -12.48 8.08
CA VAL A 281 2.11 -12.82 6.70
C VAL A 281 3.32 -12.73 5.77
N LEU A 282 4.10 -11.67 5.88
CA LEU A 282 5.32 -11.51 5.10
C LEU A 282 6.26 -12.71 5.30
N LEU A 283 6.55 -13.08 6.55
CA LEU A 283 7.44 -14.19 6.87
C LEU A 283 6.93 -15.56 6.35
N GLN A 284 5.60 -15.76 6.33
CA GLN A 284 5.00 -16.99 5.81
C GLN A 284 5.07 -17.12 4.28
N GLN A 285 5.18 -16.01 3.58
CA GLN A 285 5.19 -15.97 2.11
C GLN A 285 6.60 -15.87 1.52
N LEU A 286 7.62 -15.66 2.35
CA LEU A 286 8.99 -15.64 1.85
C LEU A 286 9.39 -17.01 1.28
N PRO A 287 10.10 -17.04 0.14
CA PRO A 287 10.58 -18.29 -0.43
C PRO A 287 11.46 -19.04 0.58
N ASN A 288 11.07 -20.26 0.92
CA ASN A 288 11.93 -21.20 1.65
C ASN A 288 12.92 -21.80 0.65
N GLU A 289 13.91 -21.03 0.23
CA GLU A 289 15.04 -21.60 -0.51
C GLU A 289 15.97 -22.27 0.49
N GLY A 290 15.81 -23.61 0.59
CA GLY A 290 16.70 -24.51 1.32
C GLY A 290 18.03 -24.67 0.61
#